data_760c7b561d5da23f4e46fe13085803a3
#
_entry.id   760c7b561d5da23f4e46fe13085803a3
#
_cell.length_a   1.000
_cell.length_b   1.000
_cell.length_c   1.000
_cell.angle_alpha   90.00
_cell.angle_beta   90.00
_cell.angle_gamma   90.00
#
_symmetry.space_group_name_H-M   'P 1'
#
loop_
_entity.id
_entity.type
_entity.pdbx_description
1 polymer ?
#
loop_
_entity_poly.entity_id
_entity_poly.type
_entity_poly.pdbx_seq_one_letter_code
_entity_poly.pdbx_strand_id
1 'polypeptide(L)'
;AGTRRWSLLKEMKIPQGILLAFLVGLPWYVYMYIVHGTDFTNVFIGYHNITRFAAPEHPGQNSIFFFIPIVLGGLMPWTGALFQALIRCLRGNGPYRDGLLFCFIWATFIFIFFSLSQTQLVTYISPLFPPLSVILGWYTYALKRNGKLPRIWLAVSYIGGVILLACNAIPLNERALFFATPILWASVLLTLALIIPAAFMHLKRWRSALLSAVSCMFVFMTVAFA
;
A
#
# COMPACT_ATOMS: atom_id res chain seq x y z
N ALA A 1 15.37 5.17 -19.97
CA ALA A 1 14.88 5.44 -21.33
C ALA A 1 13.50 4.81 -21.43
N GLY A 2 12.44 5.66 -21.42
CA GLY A 2 11.08 5.20 -21.62
C GLY A 2 11.00 4.46 -22.95
N THR A 3 10.34 3.32 -22.93
CA THR A 3 10.11 2.56 -24.16
C THR A 3 9.23 3.40 -25.07
N ARG A 4 9.80 4.04 -26.09
CA ARG A 4 9.06 4.78 -27.13
C ARG A 4 8.25 3.83 -28.02
N ARG A 5 7.51 2.90 -27.43
CA ARG A 5 6.65 1.96 -28.14
C ARG A 5 5.22 2.50 -28.20
N TRP A 6 5.04 3.59 -28.92
CA TRP A 6 3.70 4.16 -29.16
C TRP A 6 2.76 3.15 -29.86
N SER A 7 3.32 2.13 -30.53
CA SER A 7 2.55 1.02 -31.08
C SER A 7 1.74 0.24 -30.05
N LEU A 8 2.25 0.12 -28.80
CA LEU A 8 1.53 -0.53 -27.71
C LEU A 8 0.20 0.14 -27.39
N LEU A 9 0.10 1.47 -27.50
CA LEU A 9 -1.15 2.19 -27.27
C LEU A 9 -2.24 1.80 -28.28
N LYS A 10 -1.86 1.45 -29.52
CA LYS A 10 -2.79 0.95 -30.53
C LYS A 10 -3.23 -0.48 -30.22
N GLU A 11 -2.28 -1.33 -29.75
CA GLU A 11 -2.56 -2.72 -29.37
C GLU A 11 -3.46 -2.82 -28.11
N MET A 12 -3.37 -1.86 -27.19
CA MET A 12 -4.19 -1.80 -25.97
C MET A 12 -5.67 -1.53 -26.23
N LYS A 13 -6.07 -1.20 -27.47
CA LYS A 13 -7.48 -0.94 -27.85
C LYS A 13 -8.15 0.09 -26.90
N ILE A 14 -7.40 1.12 -26.53
CA ILE A 14 -7.85 2.14 -25.55
C ILE A 14 -9.23 2.73 -25.90
N PRO A 15 -9.53 3.09 -27.18
CA PRO A 15 -10.84 3.64 -27.51
C PRO A 15 -11.99 2.66 -27.22
N GLN A 16 -11.78 1.37 -27.51
CA GLN A 16 -12.76 0.33 -27.21
C GLN A 16 -12.96 0.14 -25.70
N GLY A 17 -11.87 0.18 -24.93
CA GLY A 17 -11.93 0.12 -23.46
C GLY A 17 -12.70 1.32 -22.86
N ILE A 18 -12.44 2.52 -23.36
CA ILE A 18 -13.15 3.74 -22.97
C ILE A 18 -14.64 3.63 -23.32
N LEU A 19 -14.96 3.23 -24.56
CA LEU A 19 -16.34 3.05 -25.00
C LEU A 19 -17.09 2.06 -24.11
N LEU A 20 -16.47 0.92 -23.81
CA LEU A 20 -17.06 -0.10 -22.93
C LEU A 20 -17.28 0.44 -21.52
N ALA A 21 -16.32 1.17 -20.96
CA ALA A 21 -16.44 1.78 -19.64
C ALA A 21 -17.61 2.79 -19.58
N PHE A 22 -17.78 3.60 -20.62
CA PHE A 22 -18.92 4.51 -20.74
C PHE A 22 -20.26 3.77 -20.91
N LEU A 23 -20.31 2.74 -21.75
CA LEU A 23 -21.53 1.96 -21.95
C LEU A 23 -22.01 1.29 -20.67
N VAL A 24 -21.10 0.81 -19.83
CA VAL A 24 -21.42 0.14 -18.57
C VAL A 24 -21.68 1.15 -17.45
N GLY A 25 -20.87 2.22 -17.33
CA GLY A 25 -20.93 3.16 -16.22
C GLY A 25 -21.96 4.28 -16.42
N LEU A 26 -22.06 4.82 -17.63
CA LEU A 26 -22.89 5.99 -17.91
C LEU A 26 -24.39 5.81 -17.61
N PRO A 27 -25.02 4.65 -17.84
CA PRO A 27 -26.46 4.48 -17.58
C PRO A 27 -26.86 4.81 -16.13
N TRP A 28 -26.02 4.46 -15.15
CA TRP A 28 -26.26 4.79 -13.75
C TRP A 28 -26.21 6.32 -13.51
N TYR A 29 -25.22 7.01 -14.05
CA TYR A 29 -25.09 8.46 -13.92
C TYR A 29 -26.24 9.21 -14.61
N VAL A 30 -26.66 8.74 -15.78
CA VAL A 30 -27.82 9.31 -16.51
C VAL A 30 -29.09 9.10 -15.70
N TYR A 31 -29.32 7.90 -15.17
CA TYR A 31 -30.47 7.62 -14.31
C TYR A 31 -30.51 8.53 -13.08
N MET A 32 -29.38 8.65 -12.38
CA MET A 32 -29.27 9.53 -11.19
C MET A 32 -29.52 10.99 -11.53
N TYR A 33 -29.04 11.45 -12.70
CA TYR A 33 -29.31 12.81 -13.18
C TYR A 33 -30.79 13.03 -13.51
N ILE A 34 -31.47 12.05 -14.13
CA ILE A 34 -32.89 12.13 -14.45
C ILE A 34 -33.73 12.20 -13.17
N VAL A 35 -33.38 11.42 -12.14
CA VAL A 35 -34.14 11.35 -10.88
C VAL A 35 -33.87 12.56 -9.96
N HIS A 36 -32.63 13.02 -9.85
CA HIS A 36 -32.20 14.01 -8.87
C HIS A 36 -31.77 15.34 -9.49
N GLY A 37 -31.72 15.45 -10.82
CA GLY A 37 -31.38 16.67 -11.54
C GLY A 37 -30.00 17.21 -11.22
N THR A 38 -29.91 18.54 -11.17
CA THR A 38 -28.64 19.27 -10.90
C THR A 38 -28.13 19.07 -9.49
N ASP A 39 -28.94 18.67 -8.52
CA ASP A 39 -28.50 18.41 -7.15
C ASP A 39 -27.54 17.22 -7.12
N PHE A 40 -27.80 16.18 -7.91
CA PHE A 40 -26.86 15.06 -8.06
C PHE A 40 -25.51 15.52 -8.61
N THR A 41 -25.48 16.32 -9.67
CA THR A 41 -24.21 16.79 -10.26
C THR A 41 -23.45 17.72 -9.33
N ASN A 42 -24.14 18.63 -8.64
CA ASN A 42 -23.53 19.56 -7.70
C ASN A 42 -22.93 18.84 -6.49
N VAL A 43 -23.65 17.87 -5.92
CA VAL A 43 -23.17 17.12 -4.76
C VAL A 43 -22.11 16.08 -5.18
N PHE A 44 -22.42 15.26 -6.18
CA PHE A 44 -21.53 14.14 -6.53
C PHE A 44 -20.27 14.61 -7.26
N ILE A 45 -20.38 15.41 -8.33
CA ILE A 45 -19.25 15.89 -9.11
C ILE A 45 -18.62 17.10 -8.42
N GLY A 46 -19.44 18.09 -8.05
CA GLY A 46 -18.97 19.33 -7.44
C GLY A 46 -18.34 19.07 -6.07
N TYR A 47 -19.16 18.73 -5.08
CA TYR A 47 -18.69 18.61 -3.69
C TYR A 47 -17.77 17.42 -3.48
N HIS A 48 -18.21 16.20 -3.80
CA HIS A 48 -17.46 14.98 -3.46
C HIS A 48 -16.20 14.75 -4.30
N ASN A 49 -16.09 15.31 -5.49
CA ASN A 49 -14.91 15.14 -6.32
C ASN A 49 -14.04 16.40 -6.41
N ILE A 50 -14.63 17.56 -6.74
CA ILE A 50 -13.84 18.78 -6.98
C ILE A 50 -13.52 19.48 -5.67
N THR A 51 -14.55 19.80 -4.86
CA THR A 51 -14.35 20.56 -3.63
C THR A 51 -13.51 19.80 -2.61
N ARG A 52 -13.73 18.50 -2.42
CA ARG A 52 -12.92 17.67 -1.51
C ARG A 52 -11.47 17.53 -1.94
N PHE A 53 -11.20 17.59 -3.24
CA PHE A 53 -9.82 17.61 -3.71
C PHE A 53 -9.13 18.95 -3.45
N ALA A 54 -9.86 20.08 -3.66
CA ALA A 54 -9.34 21.43 -3.63
C ALA A 54 -9.37 22.09 -2.23
N ALA A 55 -10.28 21.66 -1.35
CA ALA A 55 -10.46 22.23 -0.02
C ALA A 55 -10.43 21.14 1.07
N PRO A 56 -9.78 21.38 2.21
CA PRO A 56 -9.73 20.41 3.30
C PRO A 56 -11.10 20.29 3.98
N GLU A 57 -11.61 19.07 4.13
CA GLU A 57 -12.83 18.82 4.92
C GLU A 57 -12.55 18.98 6.42
N HIS A 58 -11.32 18.72 6.83
CA HIS A 58 -10.82 18.90 8.21
C HIS A 58 -9.57 19.78 8.19
N PRO A 59 -9.69 21.08 8.56
CA PRO A 59 -8.54 21.99 8.60
C PRO A 59 -7.42 21.44 9.49
N GLY A 60 -6.18 21.46 8.97
CA GLY A 60 -4.98 21.02 9.72
C GLY A 60 -4.62 19.53 9.61
N GLN A 61 -5.40 18.71 8.92
CA GLN A 61 -5.09 17.28 8.75
C GLN A 61 -4.44 16.95 7.40
N ASN A 62 -4.21 17.93 6.54
CA ASN A 62 -3.56 17.75 5.24
C ASN A 62 -2.05 17.88 5.36
N SER A 63 -1.34 16.78 5.21
CA SER A 63 0.12 16.76 5.14
C SER A 63 0.58 15.97 3.93
N ILE A 64 1.54 16.51 3.18
CA ILE A 64 2.16 15.80 2.05
C ILE A 64 2.79 14.47 2.49
N PHE A 65 3.13 14.35 3.78
CA PHE A 65 3.72 13.15 4.39
C PHE A 65 2.68 12.18 4.99
N PHE A 66 1.39 12.53 4.97
CA PHE A 66 0.31 11.76 5.61
C PHE A 66 0.31 10.28 5.20
N PHE A 67 0.50 9.99 3.92
CA PHE A 67 0.46 8.61 3.43
C PHE A 67 1.74 7.82 3.65
N ILE A 68 2.88 8.44 3.99
CA ILE A 68 4.15 7.71 4.21
C ILE A 68 4.02 6.67 5.33
N PRO A 69 3.61 7.02 6.57
CA PRO A 69 3.46 6.02 7.62
C PRO A 69 2.42 4.96 7.30
N ILE A 70 1.34 5.31 6.57
CA ILE A 70 0.29 4.38 6.17
C ILE A 70 0.84 3.33 5.19
N VAL A 71 1.59 3.76 4.18
CA VAL A 71 2.22 2.85 3.20
C VAL A 71 3.27 1.98 3.88
N LEU A 72 4.11 2.55 4.73
CA LEU A 72 5.14 1.79 5.45
C LEU A 72 4.51 0.78 6.42
N GLY A 73 3.48 1.16 7.15
CA GLY A 73 2.74 0.27 8.04
C GLY A 73 1.97 -0.82 7.30
N GLY A 74 1.24 -0.45 6.23
CA GLY A 74 0.44 -1.38 5.44
C GLY A 74 1.25 -2.41 4.65
N LEU A 75 2.56 -2.17 4.44
CA LEU A 75 3.48 -3.12 3.80
C LEU A 75 4.24 -3.99 4.81
N MET A 76 3.98 -3.88 6.11
CA MET A 76 4.63 -4.79 7.06
C MET A 76 4.24 -6.25 6.79
N PRO A 77 5.15 -7.21 6.96
CA PRO A 77 6.55 -7.10 7.38
C PRO A 77 7.54 -6.82 6.23
N TRP A 78 7.08 -6.51 5.01
CA TRP A 78 7.93 -6.33 3.81
C TRP A 78 8.49 -4.91 3.65
N THR A 79 8.16 -3.99 4.54
CA THR A 79 8.56 -2.57 4.48
C THR A 79 10.07 -2.40 4.34
N GLY A 80 10.87 -3.20 5.06
CA GLY A 80 12.33 -3.16 4.96
C GLY A 80 12.89 -3.54 3.59
N ALA A 81 12.12 -4.28 2.79
CA ALA A 81 12.49 -4.63 1.42
C ALA A 81 12.09 -3.54 0.40
N LEU A 82 11.16 -2.65 0.75
CA LEU A 82 10.53 -1.73 -0.20
C LEU A 82 11.56 -0.85 -0.92
N PHE A 83 12.43 -0.17 -0.18
CA PHE A 83 13.41 0.73 -0.79
C PHE A 83 14.37 0.01 -1.73
N GLN A 84 14.84 -1.18 -1.32
CA GLN A 84 15.71 -1.98 -2.16
C GLN A 84 14.99 -2.51 -3.39
N ALA A 85 13.72 -2.91 -3.25
CA ALA A 85 12.88 -3.36 -4.34
C ALA A 85 12.66 -2.24 -5.37
N LEU A 86 12.34 -1.03 -4.91
CA LEU A 86 12.15 0.15 -5.77
C LEU A 86 13.45 0.54 -6.50
N ILE A 87 14.58 0.62 -5.79
CA ILE A 87 15.87 0.92 -6.41
C ILE A 87 16.23 -0.13 -7.46
N ARG A 88 16.00 -1.40 -7.17
CA ARG A 88 16.30 -2.49 -8.11
C ARG A 88 15.33 -2.51 -9.29
N CYS A 89 14.08 -2.14 -9.09
CA CYS A 89 13.08 -1.96 -10.14
C CYS A 89 13.53 -0.89 -11.14
N LEU A 90 14.02 0.25 -10.66
CA LEU A 90 14.46 1.37 -11.49
C LEU A 90 15.80 1.10 -12.21
N ARG A 91 16.72 0.42 -11.55
CA ARG A 91 18.07 0.15 -12.07
C ARG A 91 18.19 -1.17 -12.83
N GLY A 92 17.23 -2.06 -12.68
CA GLY A 92 17.28 -3.40 -13.26
C GLY A 92 17.08 -3.36 -14.78
N ASN A 93 17.88 -4.17 -15.48
CA ASN A 93 17.72 -4.48 -16.89
C ASN A 93 17.37 -5.98 -16.98
N GLY A 94 16.15 -6.31 -17.36
CA GLY A 94 15.70 -7.69 -17.44
C GLY A 94 14.36 -7.83 -18.15
N PRO A 95 13.90 -9.05 -18.39
CA PRO A 95 12.68 -9.31 -19.17
C PRO A 95 11.41 -8.73 -18.52
N TYR A 96 11.42 -8.50 -17.21
CA TYR A 96 10.27 -7.97 -16.47
C TYR A 96 10.30 -6.45 -16.30
N ARG A 97 11.31 -5.75 -16.88
CA ARG A 97 11.54 -4.32 -16.66
C ARG A 97 10.32 -3.45 -16.98
N ASP A 98 9.71 -3.68 -18.14
CA ASP A 98 8.59 -2.84 -18.60
C ASP A 98 7.37 -2.98 -17.66
N GLY A 99 7.04 -4.21 -17.23
CA GLY A 99 5.96 -4.45 -16.26
C GLY A 99 6.25 -3.86 -14.88
N LEU A 100 7.50 -3.96 -14.41
CA LEU A 100 7.90 -3.37 -13.13
C LEU A 100 7.90 -1.84 -13.18
N LEU A 101 8.32 -1.23 -14.28
CA LEU A 101 8.24 0.22 -14.49
C LEU A 101 6.78 0.68 -14.54
N PHE A 102 5.90 -0.08 -15.18
CA PHE A 102 4.46 0.20 -15.15
C PHE A 102 3.92 0.21 -13.71
N CYS A 103 4.22 -0.81 -12.92
CA CYS A 103 3.84 -0.87 -11.51
C CYS A 103 4.42 0.30 -10.71
N PHE A 104 5.68 0.67 -10.96
CA PHE A 104 6.32 1.81 -10.30
C PHE A 104 5.63 3.14 -10.65
N ILE A 105 5.34 3.38 -11.92
CA ILE A 105 4.65 4.59 -12.39
C ILE A 105 3.24 4.64 -11.80
N TRP A 106 2.51 3.52 -11.80
CA TRP A 106 1.17 3.43 -11.19
C TRP A 106 1.22 3.78 -9.70
N ALA A 107 2.11 3.14 -8.93
CA ALA A 107 2.26 3.42 -7.50
C ALA A 107 2.63 4.89 -7.24
N THR A 108 3.57 5.44 -8.01
CA THR A 108 4.03 6.82 -7.89
C THR A 108 2.90 7.81 -8.21
N PHE A 109 2.14 7.55 -9.27
CA PHE A 109 0.99 8.38 -9.65
C PHE A 109 -0.06 8.43 -8.54
N ILE A 110 -0.47 7.28 -8.00
CA ILE A 110 -1.45 7.21 -6.90
C ILE A 110 -0.93 7.93 -5.67
N PHE A 111 0.34 7.72 -5.30
CA PHE A 111 0.95 8.37 -4.15
C PHE A 111 0.96 9.89 -4.28
N ILE A 112 1.44 10.42 -5.41
CA ILE A 112 1.51 11.87 -5.66
C ILE A 112 0.10 12.46 -5.71
N PHE A 113 -0.82 11.83 -6.47
CA PHE A 113 -2.18 12.33 -6.65
C PHE A 113 -2.90 12.51 -5.30
N PHE A 114 -2.90 11.50 -4.44
CA PHE A 114 -3.56 11.62 -3.15
C PHE A 114 -2.79 12.46 -2.13
N SER A 115 -1.45 12.53 -2.21
CA SER A 115 -0.66 13.40 -1.35
C SER A 115 -0.86 14.90 -1.66
N LEU A 116 -1.27 15.25 -2.88
CA LEU A 116 -1.62 16.61 -3.27
C LEU A 116 -3.08 16.97 -2.95
N SER A 117 -3.91 15.97 -2.66
CA SER A 117 -5.31 16.22 -2.26
C SER A 117 -5.38 16.90 -0.89
N GLN A 118 -6.25 17.88 -0.77
CA GLN A 118 -6.48 18.59 0.49
C GLN A 118 -7.28 17.76 1.50
N THR A 119 -8.14 16.86 1.03
CA THR A 119 -8.83 15.89 1.89
C THR A 119 -8.14 14.54 1.77
N GLN A 120 -7.59 14.06 2.89
CA GLN A 120 -6.81 12.82 2.94
C GLN A 120 -7.49 11.80 3.87
N LEU A 121 -7.82 10.61 3.33
CA LEU A 121 -8.31 9.47 4.09
C LEU A 121 -7.37 8.28 3.91
N VAL A 122 -7.20 7.48 4.96
CA VAL A 122 -6.32 6.30 4.96
C VAL A 122 -6.64 5.34 3.82
N THR A 123 -7.92 5.20 3.48
CA THR A 123 -8.40 4.30 2.42
C THR A 123 -8.07 4.76 1.01
N TYR A 124 -7.80 6.05 0.79
CA TYR A 124 -7.53 6.59 -0.56
C TYR A 124 -6.25 6.04 -1.17
N ILE A 125 -5.27 5.68 -0.33
CA ILE A 125 -4.00 5.14 -0.81
C ILE A 125 -4.07 3.63 -1.16
N SER A 126 -5.19 2.96 -0.91
CA SER A 126 -5.36 1.51 -1.14
C SER A 126 -4.95 1.03 -2.55
N PRO A 127 -5.26 1.75 -3.65
CA PRO A 127 -4.88 1.33 -5.00
C PRO A 127 -3.37 1.29 -5.26
N LEU A 128 -2.55 1.81 -4.33
CA LEU A 128 -1.09 1.76 -4.40
C LEU A 128 -0.51 0.39 -3.98
N PHE A 129 -1.21 -0.36 -3.12
CA PHE A 129 -0.70 -1.63 -2.59
C PHE A 129 -0.54 -2.73 -3.65
N PRO A 130 -1.46 -2.95 -4.60
CA PRO A 130 -1.30 -3.95 -5.64
C PRO A 130 0.00 -3.80 -6.44
N PRO A 131 0.34 -2.66 -7.04
CA PRO A 131 1.59 -2.51 -7.80
C PRO A 131 2.84 -2.63 -6.92
N LEU A 132 2.82 -2.15 -5.68
CA LEU A 132 3.94 -2.34 -4.76
C LEU A 132 4.12 -3.82 -4.37
N SER A 133 3.04 -4.56 -4.19
CA SER A 133 3.08 -6.01 -3.91
C SER A 133 3.70 -6.79 -5.07
N VAL A 134 3.43 -6.43 -6.32
CA VAL A 134 4.07 -7.04 -7.50
C VAL A 134 5.58 -6.78 -7.49
N ILE A 135 6.01 -5.54 -7.24
CA ILE A 135 7.44 -5.17 -7.16
C ILE A 135 8.14 -5.92 -6.02
N LEU A 136 7.53 -5.99 -4.85
CA LEU A 136 8.05 -6.71 -3.69
C LEU A 136 8.13 -8.23 -3.94
N GLY A 137 7.09 -8.82 -4.55
CA GLY A 137 7.07 -10.24 -4.91
C GLY A 137 8.19 -10.60 -5.89
N TRP A 138 8.39 -9.77 -6.93
CA TRP A 138 9.51 -9.94 -7.86
C TRP A 138 10.87 -9.82 -7.16
N TYR A 139 11.02 -8.84 -6.28
CA TYR A 139 12.26 -8.62 -5.54
C TYR A 139 12.60 -9.80 -4.62
N THR A 140 11.62 -10.29 -3.86
CA THR A 140 11.79 -11.44 -2.96
C THR A 140 12.11 -12.73 -3.72
N TYR A 141 11.46 -12.94 -4.87
CA TYR A 141 11.79 -14.04 -5.76
C TYR A 141 13.25 -13.96 -6.28
N ALA A 142 13.67 -12.76 -6.69
CA ALA A 142 15.05 -12.56 -7.16
C ALA A 142 16.09 -12.76 -6.06
N LEU A 143 15.81 -12.40 -4.81
CA LEU A 143 16.67 -12.67 -3.65
C LEU A 143 16.79 -14.17 -3.41
N LYS A 144 15.65 -14.87 -3.39
CA LYS A 144 15.62 -16.33 -3.22
C LYS A 144 16.45 -17.03 -4.28
N ARG A 145 16.26 -16.67 -5.56
CA ARG A 145 16.99 -17.26 -6.70
C ARG A 145 18.50 -17.07 -6.58
N ASN A 146 18.94 -15.90 -6.11
CA ASN A 146 20.36 -15.56 -5.99
C ASN A 146 20.99 -16.02 -4.66
N GLY A 147 20.25 -16.68 -3.79
CA GLY A 147 20.72 -17.13 -2.46
C GLY A 147 21.15 -15.98 -1.54
N LYS A 148 20.80 -14.73 -1.85
CA LYS A 148 21.22 -13.55 -1.10
C LYS A 148 20.26 -13.27 0.06
N LEU A 149 20.81 -13.01 1.24
CA LEU A 149 20.05 -12.56 2.39
C LEU A 149 19.74 -11.06 2.27
N PRO A 150 18.50 -10.64 2.52
CA PRO A 150 18.11 -9.23 2.51
C PRO A 150 18.52 -8.55 3.83
N ARG A 151 19.79 -8.21 3.98
CA ARG A 151 20.35 -7.67 5.25
C ARG A 151 19.58 -6.45 5.78
N ILE A 152 19.23 -5.50 4.90
CA ILE A 152 18.48 -4.30 5.31
C ILE A 152 17.06 -4.69 5.76
N TRP A 153 16.39 -5.58 5.05
CA TRP A 153 15.08 -6.06 5.45
C TRP A 153 15.14 -6.75 6.82
N LEU A 154 16.11 -7.65 7.03
CA LEU A 154 16.32 -8.31 8.33
C LEU A 154 16.57 -7.27 9.44
N ALA A 155 17.47 -6.29 9.20
CA ALA A 155 17.77 -5.25 10.17
C ALA A 155 16.51 -4.41 10.53
N VAL A 156 15.75 -3.98 9.53
CA VAL A 156 14.49 -3.21 9.75
C VAL A 156 13.46 -4.05 10.51
N SER A 157 13.33 -5.35 10.19
CA SER A 157 12.40 -6.24 10.88
C SER A 157 12.79 -6.46 12.35
N TYR A 158 14.07 -6.71 12.64
CA TYR A 158 14.54 -6.89 14.02
C TYR A 158 14.49 -5.59 14.82
N ILE A 159 14.96 -4.48 14.27
CA ILE A 159 14.92 -3.16 14.93
C ILE A 159 13.46 -2.75 15.18
N GLY A 160 12.59 -2.87 14.17
CA GLY A 160 11.17 -2.58 14.31
C GLY A 160 10.50 -3.47 15.35
N GLY A 161 10.81 -4.75 15.39
CA GLY A 161 10.31 -5.67 16.41
C GLY A 161 10.77 -5.29 17.82
N VAL A 162 12.05 -4.92 17.99
CA VAL A 162 12.58 -4.47 19.31
C VAL A 162 11.93 -3.16 19.74
N ILE A 163 11.76 -2.19 18.84
CA ILE A 163 11.08 -0.92 19.15
C ILE A 163 9.63 -1.19 19.59
N LEU A 164 8.89 -2.03 18.91
CA LEU A 164 7.51 -2.38 19.26
C LEU A 164 7.46 -3.07 20.63
N LEU A 165 8.40 -3.99 20.92
CA LEU A 165 8.50 -4.61 22.25
C LEU A 165 8.80 -3.56 23.35
N ALA A 166 9.73 -2.64 23.10
CA ALA A 166 10.06 -1.59 24.04
C ALA A 166 8.87 -0.66 24.30
N CYS A 167 8.09 -0.31 23.26
CA CYS A 167 6.86 0.48 23.42
C CYS A 167 5.82 -0.24 24.30
N ASN A 168 5.74 -1.56 24.27
CA ASN A 168 4.85 -2.34 25.14
C ASN A 168 5.30 -2.37 26.60
N ALA A 169 6.58 -2.07 26.88
CA ALA A 169 7.12 -2.02 28.24
C ALA A 169 6.87 -0.67 28.94
N ILE A 170 6.36 0.33 28.22
CA ILE A 170 6.04 1.65 28.81
C ILE A 170 4.77 1.50 29.67
N PRO A 171 4.83 1.83 30.99
CA PRO A 171 3.67 1.72 31.87
C PRO A 171 2.57 2.68 31.43
N LEU A 172 1.39 2.15 31.10
CA LEU A 172 0.21 2.91 30.75
C LEU A 172 -0.55 3.27 32.02
N ASN A 173 -1.03 4.51 32.09
CA ASN A 173 -1.85 4.99 33.19
C ASN A 173 -3.17 4.18 33.27
N GLU A 174 -3.72 3.93 34.45
CA GLU A 174 -4.84 3.01 34.70
C GLU A 174 -6.08 3.23 33.79
N ARG A 175 -6.34 4.50 33.42
CA ARG A 175 -7.44 4.83 32.47
C ARG A 175 -7.14 4.42 31.03
N ALA A 176 -5.88 4.30 30.65
CA ALA A 176 -5.45 3.84 29.33
C ALA A 176 -5.45 2.31 29.25
N LEU A 177 -5.42 1.60 30.39
CA LEU A 177 -5.34 0.13 30.43
C LEU A 177 -6.56 -0.54 29.78
N PHE A 178 -7.75 0.02 29.98
CA PHE A 178 -8.98 -0.56 29.43
C PHE A 178 -9.04 -0.50 27.90
N PHE A 179 -8.51 0.57 27.29
CA PHE A 179 -8.40 0.70 25.83
C PHE A 179 -7.09 0.13 25.30
N ALA A 180 -6.15 -0.20 26.16
CA ALA A 180 -4.81 -0.63 25.79
C ALA A 180 -4.69 -2.14 25.50
N THR A 181 -5.60 -2.96 26.03
CA THR A 181 -5.50 -4.41 25.86
C THR A 181 -5.53 -4.86 24.39
N PRO A 182 -6.45 -4.39 23.54
CA PRO A 182 -6.42 -4.73 22.10
C PRO A 182 -5.18 -4.18 21.39
N ILE A 183 -4.73 -2.97 21.75
CA ILE A 183 -3.53 -2.34 21.19
C ILE A 183 -2.27 -3.11 21.59
N LEU A 184 -2.18 -3.60 22.82
CA LEU A 184 -1.08 -4.43 23.29
C LEU A 184 -1.02 -5.76 22.53
N TRP A 185 -2.14 -6.45 22.38
CA TRP A 185 -2.20 -7.69 21.59
C TRP A 185 -1.86 -7.46 20.14
N ALA A 186 -2.39 -6.39 19.52
CA ALA A 186 -2.06 -6.01 18.15
C ALA A 186 -0.55 -5.73 17.98
N SER A 187 0.08 -5.04 18.92
CA SER A 187 1.52 -4.72 18.86
C SER A 187 2.40 -5.96 19.09
N VAL A 188 2.01 -6.88 19.97
CA VAL A 188 2.69 -8.17 20.15
C VAL A 188 2.59 -9.01 18.87
N LEU A 189 1.41 -9.12 18.28
CA LEU A 189 1.22 -9.84 17.02
C LEU A 189 2.01 -9.23 15.88
N LEU A 190 2.07 -7.90 15.79
CA LEU A 190 2.87 -7.20 14.80
C LEU A 190 4.37 -7.44 15.00
N THR A 191 4.84 -7.47 16.25
CA THR A 191 6.21 -7.83 16.60
C THR A 191 6.55 -9.26 16.15
N LEU A 192 5.66 -10.21 16.42
CA LEU A 192 5.82 -11.60 15.96
C LEU A 192 5.84 -11.68 14.42
N ALA A 193 4.97 -10.89 13.75
CA ALA A 193 4.93 -10.80 12.29
C ALA A 193 6.22 -10.23 11.67
N LEU A 194 7.01 -9.45 12.42
CA LEU A 194 8.32 -8.97 11.98
C LEU A 194 9.43 -9.98 12.28
N ILE A 195 9.49 -10.51 13.49
CA ILE A 195 10.62 -11.33 13.96
C ILE A 195 10.60 -12.75 13.39
N ILE A 196 9.44 -13.41 13.37
CA ILE A 196 9.34 -14.82 12.93
C ILE A 196 9.73 -15.01 11.47
N PRO A 197 9.18 -14.23 10.49
CA PRO A 197 9.60 -14.33 9.10
C PRO A 197 11.08 -13.97 8.90
N ALA A 198 11.61 -12.98 9.63
CA ALA A 198 12.99 -12.58 9.57
C ALA A 198 13.92 -13.74 10.06
N ALA A 199 13.58 -14.42 11.14
CA ALA A 199 14.29 -15.58 11.64
C ALA A 199 14.32 -16.73 10.61
N PHE A 200 13.17 -17.05 9.99
CA PHE A 200 13.13 -18.06 8.92
C PHE A 200 13.95 -17.67 7.68
N MET A 201 13.96 -16.37 7.31
CA MET A 201 14.82 -15.88 6.22
C MET A 201 16.31 -16.02 6.58
N HIS A 202 16.69 -15.72 7.82
CA HIS A 202 18.05 -15.90 8.29
C HIS A 202 18.49 -17.37 8.19
N LEU A 203 17.59 -18.30 8.52
CA LEU A 203 17.80 -19.73 8.38
C LEU A 203 17.68 -20.23 6.92
N LYS A 204 17.53 -19.33 5.94
CA LYS A 204 17.32 -19.64 4.50
C LYS A 204 16.08 -20.48 4.21
N ARG A 205 15.12 -20.54 5.12
CA ARG A 205 13.82 -21.25 4.98
C ARG A 205 12.77 -20.33 4.38
N TRP A 206 12.92 -19.99 3.10
CA TRP A 206 12.07 -19.00 2.41
C TRP A 206 10.57 -19.32 2.40
N ARG A 207 10.21 -20.59 2.23
CA ARG A 207 8.78 -21.00 2.27
C ARG A 207 8.19 -20.72 3.65
N SER A 208 8.87 -21.14 4.72
CA SER A 208 8.44 -20.91 6.09
C SER A 208 8.37 -19.41 6.42
N ALA A 209 9.32 -18.61 5.91
CA ALA A 209 9.32 -17.17 6.08
C ALA A 209 8.08 -16.52 5.43
N LEU A 210 7.74 -16.89 4.20
CA LEU A 210 6.56 -16.34 3.52
C LEU A 210 5.27 -16.80 4.19
N LEU A 211 5.15 -18.08 4.51
CA LEU A 211 3.97 -18.61 5.20
C LEU A 211 3.77 -17.96 6.56
N SER A 212 4.83 -17.83 7.37
CA SER A 212 4.73 -17.19 8.68
C SER A 212 4.37 -15.70 8.57
N ALA A 213 4.90 -14.97 7.58
CA ALA A 213 4.52 -13.58 7.34
C ALA A 213 3.03 -13.43 7.03
N VAL A 214 2.51 -14.26 6.13
CA VAL A 214 1.08 -14.24 5.75
C VAL A 214 0.21 -14.65 6.94
N SER A 215 0.56 -15.73 7.65
CA SER A 215 -0.20 -16.22 8.80
C SER A 215 -0.24 -15.20 9.94
N CYS A 216 0.90 -14.60 10.29
CA CYS A 216 0.95 -13.59 11.34
C CYS A 216 0.14 -12.34 10.97
N MET A 217 0.19 -11.90 9.69
CA MET A 217 -0.62 -10.77 9.24
C MET A 217 -2.11 -11.10 9.24
N PHE A 218 -2.50 -12.32 8.87
CA PHE A 218 -3.89 -12.75 8.93
C PHE A 218 -4.41 -12.75 10.38
N VAL A 219 -3.65 -13.31 11.32
CA VAL A 219 -3.99 -13.28 12.75
C VAL A 219 -4.05 -11.86 13.28
N PHE A 220 -3.08 -10.99 12.90
CA PHE A 220 -3.09 -9.58 13.27
C PHE A 220 -4.37 -8.89 12.79
N MET A 221 -4.74 -9.06 11.52
CA MET A 221 -5.97 -8.47 10.97
C MET A 221 -7.22 -8.97 11.68
N THR A 222 -7.34 -10.27 11.95
CA THR A 222 -8.50 -10.82 12.65
C THR A 222 -8.63 -10.27 14.08
N VAL A 223 -7.53 -10.11 14.81
CA VAL A 223 -7.53 -9.56 16.18
C VAL A 223 -7.72 -8.05 16.20
N ALA A 224 -7.18 -7.32 15.22
CA ALA A 224 -7.28 -5.86 15.18
C ALA A 224 -8.68 -5.36 14.76
N PHE A 225 -9.47 -6.20 14.09
CA PHE A 225 -10.83 -5.87 13.62
C PHE A 225 -11.95 -6.66 14.29
N ALA A 226 -11.64 -7.53 15.27
CA ALA A 226 -12.61 -8.19 16.15
C ALA A 226 -12.95 -7.31 17.36
#